data_a4a305a12e30771d8e9f1475cae8a531
#
_entry.id   a4a305a12e30771d8e9f1475cae8a531
#
_cell.length_a   1.000
_cell.length_b   1.000
_cell.length_c   1.000
_cell.angle_alpha   90.00
_cell.angle_beta   90.00
_cell.angle_gamma   90.00
#
_symmetry.space_group_name_H-M   'P 1'
#
loop_
_entity.id
_entity.type
_entity.pdbx_description
1 polymer ?
#
loop_
_entity_poly.entity_id
_entity_poly.type
_entity_poly.pdbx_seq_one_letter_code
_entity_poly.pdbx_strand_id
1 'polypeptide(L)'
;KAHLGSAVIDWSPYYIKVTEDALNGKVENGQNFWWGVKEGAMDLVKISDEVPQEIKDKVAQVRQGLKDGTFQIWKGPIKDNAGKELLADGQVADMPFITSIKFYVEGVEGTVPGTGK
;
A
#
# COMPACT_ATOMS: atom_id res chain seq x y z
N LYS A 1 23.18 -4.54 14.31
CA LYS A 1 21.87 -3.88 14.57
C LYS A 1 21.08 -3.94 13.28
N ALA A 2 19.95 -4.62 13.29
CA ALA A 2 19.22 -5.00 12.07
C ALA A 2 18.17 -3.97 11.61
N HIS A 3 18.46 -2.66 11.69
CA HIS A 3 17.56 -1.65 11.12
C HIS A 3 17.94 -1.44 9.65
N LEU A 4 17.09 -1.89 8.74
CA LEU A 4 17.31 -1.81 7.30
C LEU A 4 16.66 -0.59 6.66
N GLY A 5 15.56 -0.09 7.23
CA GLY A 5 14.83 1.07 6.74
C GLY A 5 13.57 1.31 7.59
N SER A 6 12.90 2.42 7.38
CA SER A 6 11.67 2.80 8.09
C SER A 6 10.54 3.07 7.09
N ALA A 7 9.42 2.35 7.24
CA ALA A 7 8.17 2.75 6.61
C ALA A 7 7.54 3.86 7.46
N VAL A 8 7.15 4.95 6.84
CA VAL A 8 6.59 6.13 7.51
C VAL A 8 5.27 6.56 6.87
N ILE A 9 4.41 7.15 7.68
CA ILE A 9 3.24 7.89 7.21
C ILE A 9 3.53 9.37 7.43
N ASP A 10 3.44 10.18 6.38
CA ASP A 10 3.54 11.63 6.42
C ASP A 10 2.15 12.25 6.27
N TRP A 11 1.69 12.89 7.32
CA TRP A 11 0.39 13.56 7.36
C TRP A 11 0.42 14.97 6.74
N SER A 12 1.59 15.50 6.42
CA SER A 12 1.75 16.88 5.93
C SER A 12 0.94 17.13 4.66
N PRO A 13 0.98 16.28 3.61
CA PRO A 13 0.19 16.50 2.40
C PRO A 13 -1.32 16.57 2.69
N TYR A 14 -1.80 15.72 3.60
CA TYR A 14 -3.20 15.70 3.99
C TYR A 14 -3.61 17.01 4.70
N TYR A 15 -2.85 17.45 5.70
CA TYR A 15 -3.16 18.68 6.43
C TYR A 15 -3.11 19.90 5.53
N ILE A 16 -2.13 19.99 4.63
CA ILE A 16 -2.06 21.06 3.63
C ILE A 16 -3.31 21.05 2.77
N LYS A 17 -3.68 19.91 2.18
CA LYS A 17 -4.84 19.76 1.32
C LYS A 17 -6.14 20.18 2.01
N VAL A 18 -6.42 19.66 3.20
CA VAL A 18 -7.68 19.98 3.90
C VAL A 18 -7.74 21.44 4.34
N THR A 19 -6.59 22.05 4.66
CA THR A 19 -6.51 23.47 5.01
C THR A 19 -6.78 24.34 3.78
N GLU A 20 -6.17 24.02 2.63
CA GLU A 20 -6.42 24.70 1.37
C GLU A 20 -7.88 24.57 0.95
N ASP A 21 -8.48 23.39 1.07
CA ASP A 21 -9.88 23.16 0.76
C ASP A 21 -10.81 23.99 1.67
N ALA A 22 -10.48 24.09 2.97
CA ALA A 22 -11.23 24.91 3.91
C ALA A 22 -11.15 26.40 3.55
N LEU A 23 -9.97 26.91 3.23
CA LEU A 23 -9.77 28.30 2.83
C LEU A 23 -10.51 28.63 1.52
N ASN A 24 -10.65 27.66 0.63
CA ASN A 24 -11.30 27.82 -0.68
C ASN A 24 -12.79 27.43 -0.66
N GLY A 25 -13.37 27.10 0.49
CA GLY A 25 -14.78 26.67 0.61
C GLY A 25 -15.09 25.34 -0.09
N LYS A 26 -14.12 24.47 -0.24
CA LYS A 26 -14.22 23.16 -0.95
C LYS A 26 -14.31 21.96 -0.02
N VAL A 27 -14.54 22.17 1.28
CA VAL A 27 -14.70 21.07 2.23
C VAL A 27 -16.01 20.34 1.98
N GLU A 28 -15.93 19.05 1.72
CA GLU A 28 -17.08 18.17 1.59
C GLU A 28 -17.19 17.27 2.83
N ASN A 29 -18.38 17.20 3.43
CA ASN A 29 -18.64 16.32 4.55
C ASN A 29 -18.60 14.85 4.11
N GLY A 30 -17.88 14.01 4.87
CA GLY A 30 -17.78 12.57 4.58
C GLY A 30 -16.78 12.21 3.49
N GLN A 31 -15.93 13.14 3.08
CA GLN A 31 -14.86 12.88 2.13
C GLN A 31 -13.86 11.85 2.69
N ASN A 32 -13.61 10.79 1.93
CA ASN A 32 -12.61 9.78 2.26
C ASN A 32 -11.34 9.99 1.44
N PHE A 33 -10.19 9.94 2.13
CA PHE A 33 -8.87 10.01 1.50
C PHE A 33 -8.23 8.62 1.53
N TRP A 34 -7.84 8.13 0.36
CA TRP A 34 -7.10 6.89 0.21
C TRP A 34 -5.76 7.19 -0.45
N TRP A 35 -4.82 7.61 0.36
CA TRP A 35 -3.53 8.10 -0.08
C TRP A 35 -2.41 7.12 0.25
N GLY A 36 -1.39 7.10 -0.61
CA GLY A 36 -0.23 6.23 -0.49
C GLY A 36 1.06 6.95 -0.89
N VAL A 37 1.93 6.18 -1.51
CA VAL A 37 3.24 6.69 -1.99
C VAL A 37 3.07 7.75 -3.07
N LYS A 38 2.06 7.62 -3.92
CA LYS A 38 1.77 8.56 -5.01
C LYS A 38 1.49 9.97 -4.50
N GLU A 39 0.69 10.10 -3.47
CA GLU A 39 0.30 11.36 -2.85
C GLU A 39 1.34 11.87 -1.83
N GLY A 40 2.40 11.09 -1.58
CA GLY A 40 3.42 11.41 -0.60
C GLY A 40 3.01 11.14 0.85
N ALA A 41 1.88 10.47 1.08
CA ALA A 41 1.40 10.13 2.42
C ALA A 41 2.13 8.94 3.05
N MET A 42 2.78 8.11 2.25
CA MET A 42 3.56 6.95 2.71
C MET A 42 4.90 6.90 1.99
N ASP A 43 5.95 6.52 2.71
CA ASP A 43 7.27 6.34 2.11
C ASP A 43 8.12 5.34 2.89
N LEU A 44 9.20 4.86 2.25
CA LEU A 44 10.29 4.12 2.87
C LEU A 44 11.51 5.03 2.96
N VAL A 45 11.94 5.33 4.18
CA VAL A 45 13.03 6.28 4.45
C VAL A 45 14.16 5.64 5.29
N LYS A 46 15.28 6.34 5.39
CA LYS A 46 16.45 5.91 6.19
C LYS A 46 16.89 4.48 5.88
N ILE A 47 16.97 4.15 4.60
CA ILE A 47 17.52 2.87 4.17
C ILE A 47 18.99 2.84 4.58
N SER A 48 19.38 1.79 5.33
CA SER A 48 20.73 1.61 5.86
C SER A 48 21.78 1.56 4.74
N ASP A 49 22.96 2.10 5.00
CA ASP A 49 24.10 1.98 4.10
C ASP A 49 24.56 0.53 3.93
N GLU A 50 24.28 -0.34 4.90
CA GLU A 50 24.58 -1.78 4.85
C GLU A 50 23.70 -2.53 3.83
N VAL A 51 22.59 -1.95 3.37
CA VAL A 51 21.75 -2.57 2.33
C VAL A 51 22.49 -2.50 1.00
N PRO A 52 22.68 -3.63 0.30
CA PRO A 52 23.33 -3.66 -1.01
C PRO A 52 22.71 -2.69 -2.01
N GLN A 53 23.51 -2.05 -2.85
CA GLN A 53 23.05 -1.06 -3.83
C GLN A 53 21.98 -1.65 -4.77
N GLU A 54 22.15 -2.87 -5.23
CA GLU A 54 21.15 -3.57 -6.05
C GLU A 54 19.75 -3.61 -5.41
N ILE A 55 19.69 -3.80 -4.07
CA ILE A 55 18.41 -3.81 -3.35
C ILE A 55 17.86 -2.38 -3.22
N LYS A 56 18.71 -1.38 -2.98
CA LYS A 56 18.30 0.04 -2.97
C LYS A 56 17.70 0.44 -4.32
N ASP A 57 18.30 0.01 -5.42
CA ASP A 57 17.84 0.28 -6.78
C ASP A 57 16.48 -0.38 -7.05
N LYS A 58 16.27 -1.64 -6.63
CA LYS A 58 14.97 -2.31 -6.71
C LYS A 58 13.89 -1.59 -5.91
N VAL A 59 14.20 -1.15 -4.69
CA VAL A 59 13.28 -0.37 -3.86
C VAL A 59 12.91 0.95 -4.56
N ALA A 60 13.89 1.65 -5.11
CA ALA A 60 13.67 2.90 -5.84
C ALA A 60 12.78 2.68 -7.08
N GLN A 61 12.98 1.59 -7.82
CA GLN A 61 12.16 1.22 -8.97
C GLN A 61 10.71 0.93 -8.57
N VAL A 62 10.48 0.12 -7.53
CA VAL A 62 9.13 -0.16 -7.02
C VAL A 62 8.45 1.12 -6.52
N ARG A 63 9.19 1.96 -5.78
CA ARG A 63 8.70 3.26 -5.31
C ARG A 63 8.27 4.16 -6.46
N GLN A 64 9.06 4.22 -7.53
CA GLN A 64 8.70 4.99 -8.72
C GLN A 64 7.46 4.41 -9.39
N GLY A 65 7.38 3.08 -9.54
CA GLY A 65 6.21 2.41 -10.11
C GLY A 65 4.92 2.65 -9.30
N LEU A 66 5.02 2.76 -7.96
CA LEU A 66 3.88 3.14 -7.12
C LEU A 66 3.43 4.60 -7.37
N LYS A 67 4.40 5.52 -7.60
CA LYS A 67 4.11 6.93 -7.87
C LYS A 67 3.43 7.16 -9.22
N ASP A 68 3.90 6.50 -10.25
CA ASP A 68 3.38 6.65 -11.61
C ASP A 68 2.27 5.65 -11.96
N GLY A 69 1.94 4.73 -11.04
CA GLY A 69 0.85 3.76 -11.18
C GLY A 69 1.20 2.55 -12.06
N THR A 70 2.46 2.38 -12.45
CA THR A 70 2.90 1.22 -13.24
C THR A 70 3.11 -0.03 -12.40
N PHE A 71 3.30 0.12 -11.09
CA PHE A 71 3.35 -0.97 -10.13
C PHE A 71 2.05 -1.04 -9.33
N GLN A 72 1.37 -2.19 -9.40
CA GLN A 72 0.14 -2.46 -8.68
C GLN A 72 0.38 -3.54 -7.62
N ILE A 73 0.13 -3.22 -6.34
CA ILE A 73 0.35 -4.14 -5.21
C ILE A 73 -0.59 -5.34 -5.31
N TRP A 74 -1.88 -5.08 -5.58
CA TRP A 74 -2.93 -6.08 -5.66
C TRP A 74 -3.26 -6.40 -7.11
N LYS A 75 -2.31 -7.03 -7.80
CA LYS A 75 -2.46 -7.53 -9.18
C LYS A 75 -2.30 -9.03 -9.19
N GLY A 76 -3.25 -9.73 -9.80
CA GLY A 76 -3.23 -11.19 -9.95
C GLY A 76 -2.10 -11.73 -10.84
N PRO A 77 -1.84 -13.04 -10.74
CA PRO A 77 -2.68 -13.99 -10.01
C PRO A 77 -2.45 -13.95 -8.49
N ILE A 78 -3.52 -13.94 -7.72
CA ILE A 78 -3.47 -14.02 -6.25
C ILE A 78 -4.41 -15.12 -5.79
N LYS A 79 -3.91 -16.02 -4.92
CA LYS A 79 -4.67 -17.07 -4.26
C LYS A 79 -4.69 -16.84 -2.76
N ASP A 80 -5.72 -17.36 -2.10
CA ASP A 80 -5.71 -17.47 -0.65
C ASP A 80 -4.84 -18.66 -0.20
N ASN A 81 -4.63 -18.78 1.10
CA ASN A 81 -3.83 -19.86 1.68
C ASN A 81 -4.50 -21.24 1.64
N ALA A 82 -5.73 -21.34 1.16
CA ALA A 82 -6.41 -22.59 0.83
C ALA A 82 -6.30 -22.95 -0.68
N GLY A 83 -5.61 -22.13 -1.47
CA GLY A 83 -5.41 -22.33 -2.91
C GLY A 83 -6.53 -21.81 -3.80
N LYS A 84 -7.53 -21.13 -3.25
CA LYS A 84 -8.62 -20.53 -4.03
C LYS A 84 -8.11 -19.27 -4.73
N GLU A 85 -8.31 -19.19 -6.04
CA GLU A 85 -8.01 -17.98 -6.81
C GLU A 85 -8.93 -16.82 -6.40
N LEU A 86 -8.33 -15.68 -6.08
CA LEU A 86 -8.99 -14.45 -5.66
C LEU A 86 -8.91 -13.36 -6.73
N LEU A 87 -7.79 -13.27 -7.43
CA LEU A 87 -7.57 -12.41 -8.58
C LEU A 87 -6.93 -13.24 -9.69
N ALA A 88 -7.51 -13.21 -10.87
CA ALA A 88 -6.98 -13.86 -12.06
C ALA A 88 -5.71 -13.12 -12.56
N ASP A 89 -4.95 -13.78 -13.45
CA ASP A 89 -3.74 -13.17 -14.02
C ASP A 89 -4.05 -11.83 -14.69
N GLY A 90 -3.25 -10.82 -14.36
CA GLY A 90 -3.39 -9.45 -14.84
C GLY A 90 -4.54 -8.65 -14.23
N GLN A 91 -5.45 -9.26 -13.49
CA GLN A 91 -6.53 -8.56 -12.81
C GLN A 91 -5.99 -7.66 -11.69
N VAL A 92 -6.42 -6.40 -11.65
CA VAL A 92 -6.09 -5.46 -10.56
C VAL A 92 -7.28 -5.37 -9.63
N ALA A 93 -7.02 -5.46 -8.32
CA ALA A 93 -8.05 -5.30 -7.29
C ALA A 93 -8.65 -3.89 -7.29
N ASP A 94 -9.95 -3.83 -7.11
CA ASP A 94 -10.68 -2.59 -6.87
C ASP A 94 -10.78 -2.26 -5.36
N MET A 95 -11.28 -1.08 -5.04
CA MET A 95 -11.43 -0.63 -3.65
C MET A 95 -12.36 -1.53 -2.82
N PRO A 96 -13.53 -1.98 -3.32
CA PRO A 96 -14.36 -2.95 -2.61
C PRO A 96 -13.62 -4.23 -2.26
N PHE A 97 -12.81 -4.77 -3.15
CA PHE A 97 -11.98 -5.95 -2.87
C PHE A 97 -10.97 -5.65 -1.74
N ILE A 98 -10.19 -4.57 -1.87
CA ILE A 98 -9.12 -4.20 -0.92
C ILE A 98 -9.69 -3.98 0.50
N THR A 99 -10.82 -3.31 0.62
CA THR A 99 -11.46 -3.00 1.91
C THR A 99 -12.17 -4.21 2.53
N SER A 100 -12.45 -5.26 1.76
CA SER A 100 -13.11 -6.49 2.22
C SER A 100 -12.16 -7.64 2.51
N ILE A 101 -10.84 -7.44 2.46
CA ILE A 101 -9.85 -8.50 2.70
C ILE A 101 -10.02 -9.13 4.07
N LYS A 102 -10.34 -10.44 4.08
CA LYS A 102 -10.50 -11.30 5.28
C LYS A 102 -9.90 -12.68 5.03
N PHE A 103 -8.77 -12.73 4.35
CA PHE A 103 -8.08 -13.96 4.00
C PHE A 103 -6.57 -13.78 4.16
N TYR A 104 -5.84 -14.86 4.28
CA TYR A 104 -4.39 -14.90 4.10
C TYR A 104 -4.08 -15.31 2.67
N VAL A 105 -3.03 -14.74 2.11
CA VAL A 105 -2.55 -15.14 0.78
C VAL A 105 -1.75 -16.43 0.83
N GLU A 106 -1.59 -17.08 -0.32
CA GLU A 106 -0.75 -18.25 -0.49
C GLU A 106 0.65 -18.04 0.12
N GLY A 107 1.16 -19.05 0.83
CA GLY A 107 2.42 -18.98 1.58
C GLY A 107 2.30 -18.48 3.01
N VAL A 108 1.15 -17.96 3.44
CA VAL A 108 0.89 -17.60 4.83
C VAL A 108 0.16 -18.76 5.54
N GLU A 109 0.77 -19.30 6.59
CA GLU A 109 0.18 -20.37 7.42
C GLU A 109 -0.76 -19.79 8.49
N GLY A 110 -1.82 -20.52 8.80
CA GLY A 110 -2.76 -20.17 9.86
C GLY A 110 -4.16 -19.80 9.36
N THR A 111 -5.00 -19.37 10.31
CA THR A 111 -6.38 -18.93 10.07
C THR A 111 -6.56 -17.49 10.46
N VAL A 112 -7.37 -16.75 9.70
CA VAL A 112 -7.69 -15.36 10.04
C VAL A 112 -8.44 -15.31 11.37
N PRO A 113 -8.03 -14.49 12.34
CA PRO A 113 -8.73 -14.36 13.62
C PRO A 113 -10.22 -14.04 13.43
N GLY A 114 -11.09 -14.73 14.16
CA GLY A 114 -12.54 -14.53 14.08
C GLY A 114 -13.26 -15.27 12.94
N THR A 115 -12.55 -16.01 12.07
CA THR A 115 -13.15 -16.85 11.01
C THR A 115 -13.18 -18.33 11.36
N GLY A 116 -12.53 -18.74 12.44
CA GLY A 116 -12.61 -20.11 12.98
C GLY A 116 -13.98 -20.35 13.65
N LYS A 117 -14.64 -21.46 13.27
CA LYS A 117 -15.78 -22.00 14.01
C LYS A 117 -15.32 -22.55 15.34
#